data_1d3ceb5bc794cfa1ebe3efc20931ed50
#
_entry.id   1d3ceb5bc794cfa1ebe3efc20931ed50
#
_cell.length_a   1.000
_cell.length_b   1.000
_cell.length_c   1.000
_cell.angle_alpha   90.00
_cell.angle_beta   90.00
_cell.angle_gamma   90.00
#
_symmetry.space_group_name_H-M   'P 1'
#
loop_
_entity.id
_entity.type
_entity.pdbx_description
1 polymer ?
#
loop_
_entity_poly.entity_id
_entity_poly.type
_entity_poly.pdbx_seq_one_letter_code
_entity_poly.pdbx_strand_id
1 'polypeptide(L)'
;MRDAVLPGGGWWHLGLHCRAWRVAQQRKRPAGRHGVAQILRGGCRPQRASATGGNVEAAPRIAMVAGETSGDMIAAPLITALRKRLPRASFVGIGGPRMQVAGMESWYPMETLAVRGYAEAVRSVPQILAIRRELARRLLASPPDLFVGVDAPDFNLGLEVRLRRAGIPVVHYVSPSLWAWRGERIHLVKRAVDKMLALFPFEQRIYEQAGIPVAYVGHPLADEIEPVPDREGAREQMRIKPEVPVIALLPGSRRGELEQHAGLFVETAKLVAGQVPGVRFLVPLTSRATRLQFEEAQYRHDARDLPLTILFGHAQVAMGAADVVLVASGTATLEAALLRRPMVITYRVPRLTWHLMWPRRRLPYVGLPNILTGEFVVPELLQDDATPANLAQALVNALRDKFVRERQ
;
A
#
# COMPACT_ATOMS: atom_id res chain seq x y z
N MET A 1 -25.80 -8.59 -46.86
CA MET A 1 -27.14 -8.79 -46.32
C MET A 1 -27.08 -9.29 -44.89
N ARG A 2 -27.73 -8.51 -44.07
CA ARG A 2 -28.06 -8.61 -42.63
C ARG A 2 -27.00 -8.15 -41.61
N ASP A 3 -27.20 -6.89 -41.29
CA ASP A 3 -26.75 -6.17 -40.12
C ASP A 3 -27.29 -6.82 -38.83
N ALA A 4 -26.45 -6.90 -37.79
CA ALA A 4 -26.89 -7.09 -36.44
C ALA A 4 -26.37 -5.94 -35.58
N VAL A 5 -27.22 -4.96 -35.38
CA VAL A 5 -27.09 -3.81 -34.48
C VAL A 5 -27.12 -4.34 -33.05
N LEU A 6 -26.10 -4.00 -32.24
CA LEU A 6 -26.13 -4.14 -30.79
C LEU A 6 -26.64 -2.84 -30.16
N PRO A 7 -27.51 -2.89 -29.15
CA PRO A 7 -28.08 -1.70 -28.53
C PRO A 7 -27.09 -1.01 -27.61
N GLY A 8 -26.93 0.29 -27.82
CA GLY A 8 -26.23 1.19 -26.93
C GLY A 8 -27.04 1.42 -25.65
N GLY A 9 -26.36 1.40 -24.52
CA GLY A 9 -26.89 1.69 -23.19
C GLY A 9 -25.83 2.28 -22.28
N GLY A 10 -25.66 3.59 -22.33
CA GLY A 10 -25.58 4.52 -21.23
C GLY A 10 -24.56 4.30 -20.09
N TRP A 11 -23.28 4.65 -20.31
CA TRP A 11 -22.30 4.85 -19.21
C TRP A 11 -21.51 6.16 -19.36
N TRP A 12 -22.13 7.25 -19.84
CA TRP A 12 -21.45 8.54 -20.08
C TRP A 12 -21.88 9.64 -19.09
N HIS A 13 -21.87 9.35 -17.78
CA HIS A 13 -22.05 10.40 -16.76
C HIS A 13 -21.13 10.25 -15.55
N LEU A 14 -19.81 10.13 -15.78
CA LEU A 14 -18.81 10.21 -14.71
C LEU A 14 -17.71 11.25 -14.99
N GLY A 15 -17.98 12.19 -15.89
CA GLY A 15 -17.02 13.22 -16.33
C GLY A 15 -16.88 14.46 -15.43
N LEU A 16 -17.34 14.45 -14.17
CA LEU A 16 -17.45 15.71 -13.38
C LEU A 16 -16.65 15.77 -12.08
N HIS A 17 -15.72 14.87 -11.80
CA HIS A 17 -14.99 14.92 -10.50
C HIS A 17 -13.47 15.11 -10.56
N CYS A 18 -12.85 15.28 -11.73
CA CYS A 18 -11.45 15.75 -11.81
C CYS A 18 -11.22 17.18 -11.29
N ARG A 19 -12.30 17.96 -11.07
CA ARG A 19 -12.19 19.31 -10.45
C ARG A 19 -12.04 19.27 -8.93
N ALA A 20 -12.44 18.20 -8.26
CA ALA A 20 -12.37 18.11 -6.81
C ALA A 20 -10.93 17.97 -6.29
N TRP A 21 -10.06 17.31 -7.04
CA TRP A 21 -8.65 17.16 -6.64
C TRP A 21 -7.86 18.47 -6.76
N ARG A 22 -8.12 19.28 -7.80
CA ARG A 22 -7.50 20.62 -7.94
C ARG A 22 -8.00 21.63 -6.91
N VAL A 23 -9.25 21.51 -6.45
CA VAL A 23 -9.82 22.41 -5.43
C VAL A 23 -9.31 22.06 -4.03
N ALA A 24 -8.98 20.78 -3.75
CA ALA A 24 -8.38 20.37 -2.48
C ALA A 24 -6.96 20.92 -2.29
N GLN A 25 -6.19 21.11 -3.37
CA GLN A 25 -4.86 21.74 -3.28
C GLN A 25 -4.90 23.26 -3.05
N GLN A 26 -6.00 23.96 -3.40
CA GLN A 26 -6.12 25.41 -3.22
C GLN A 26 -6.64 25.86 -1.85
N ARG A 27 -7.17 24.95 -1.03
CA ARG A 27 -7.58 25.28 0.34
C ARG A 27 -6.60 24.67 1.33
N LYS A 28 -5.63 25.47 1.78
CA LYS A 28 -4.83 25.24 3.00
C LYS A 28 -5.77 25.07 4.19
N ARG A 29 -6.24 23.85 4.44
CA ARG A 29 -6.82 23.45 5.72
C ARG A 29 -6.10 22.19 6.16
N PRO A 30 -5.58 22.14 7.39
CA PRO A 30 -4.96 20.94 7.93
C PRO A 30 -6.04 19.84 8.08
N ALA A 31 -6.14 18.93 7.13
CA ALA A 31 -7.12 17.86 7.11
C ALA A 31 -6.91 16.79 8.20
N GLY A 32 -5.83 16.87 8.97
CA GLY A 32 -5.48 15.87 9.99
C GLY A 32 -6.15 16.04 11.36
N ARG A 33 -6.89 17.13 11.64
CA ARG A 33 -7.31 17.43 13.03
C ARG A 33 -8.72 16.97 13.44
N HIS A 34 -9.59 16.54 12.53
CA HIS A 34 -10.99 16.30 12.87
C HIS A 34 -11.46 14.84 12.83
N GLY A 35 -10.81 13.94 12.10
CA GLY A 35 -11.29 12.56 11.92
C GLY A 35 -11.26 11.71 13.20
N VAL A 36 -10.15 11.71 13.91
CA VAL A 36 -9.94 10.82 15.08
C VAL A 36 -10.75 11.28 16.30
N ALA A 37 -10.88 12.60 16.52
CA ALA A 37 -11.69 13.14 17.63
C ALA A 37 -13.19 12.88 17.46
N GLN A 38 -13.68 12.73 16.24
CA GLN A 38 -15.06 12.43 15.94
C GLN A 38 -15.41 10.95 16.14
N ILE A 39 -14.42 10.05 15.97
CA ILE A 39 -14.55 8.63 16.29
C ILE A 39 -14.78 8.43 17.79
N LEU A 40 -14.11 9.21 18.63
CA LEU A 40 -14.21 9.14 20.09
C LEU A 40 -15.43 9.87 20.65
N ARG A 41 -16.06 10.80 19.90
CA ARG A 41 -17.26 11.54 20.33
C ARG A 41 -18.58 10.98 19.80
N GLY A 42 -18.58 10.09 18.80
CA GLY A 42 -19.79 9.44 18.25
C GLY A 42 -20.24 8.26 19.11
N GLY A 43 -21.10 8.54 20.07
CA GLY A 43 -21.58 7.70 21.12
C GLY A 43 -22.01 6.29 20.79
N CYS A 44 -21.42 5.36 21.49
CA CYS A 44 -22.10 4.24 22.10
C CYS A 44 -21.59 4.17 23.54
N ARG A 45 -22.37 4.72 24.48
CA ARG A 45 -22.15 4.45 25.90
C ARG A 45 -22.63 3.02 26.18
N PRO A 46 -21.80 2.08 26.59
CA PRO A 46 -22.29 0.94 27.34
C PRO A 46 -22.72 1.47 28.71
N GLN A 47 -23.97 1.26 29.08
CA GLN A 47 -24.40 1.42 30.46
C GLN A 47 -23.58 0.44 31.34
N ARG A 48 -22.52 0.93 31.94
CA ARG A 48 -21.91 0.29 33.10
C ARG A 48 -22.62 0.83 34.34
N ALA A 49 -23.10 -0.10 35.15
CA ALA A 49 -23.67 0.16 36.45
C ALA A 49 -22.73 1.06 37.26
N SER A 50 -23.31 2.07 37.89
CA SER A 50 -22.71 3.00 38.82
C SER A 50 -22.11 2.27 40.01
N ALA A 51 -20.76 2.24 40.07
CA ALA A 51 -20.05 2.03 41.32
C ALA A 51 -19.44 3.38 41.71
N THR A 52 -19.97 3.98 42.75
CA THR A 52 -19.48 5.15 43.46
C THR A 52 -18.06 4.90 43.99
N GLY A 53 -17.10 5.60 43.47
CA GLY A 53 -15.73 5.60 43.97
C GLY A 53 -14.83 6.39 42.97
N GLY A 54 -14.12 7.38 43.45
CA GLY A 54 -13.31 8.40 42.78
C GLY A 54 -12.83 8.11 41.39
N ASN A 55 -13.23 8.93 40.42
CA ASN A 55 -12.91 8.82 39.01
C ASN A 55 -11.42 9.12 38.72
N VAL A 56 -10.58 8.13 38.87
CA VAL A 56 -9.34 8.04 38.08
C VAL A 56 -9.80 7.47 36.74
N GLU A 57 -10.02 8.31 35.75
CA GLU A 57 -10.29 7.86 34.37
C GLU A 57 -9.20 6.86 33.97
N ALA A 58 -9.60 5.59 33.86
CA ALA A 58 -8.68 4.52 33.47
C ALA A 58 -8.06 4.86 32.12
N ALA A 59 -6.73 4.73 32.03
CA ALA A 59 -6.00 4.99 30.81
C ALA A 59 -6.53 4.11 29.67
N PRO A 60 -6.92 4.70 28.50
CA PRO A 60 -7.51 3.91 27.42
C PRO A 60 -6.51 2.87 26.90
N ARG A 61 -7.01 1.65 26.68
CA ARG A 61 -6.24 0.56 26.11
C ARG A 61 -6.68 0.28 24.69
N ILE A 62 -5.79 0.48 23.72
CA ILE A 62 -6.05 0.31 22.29
C ILE A 62 -5.27 -0.92 21.80
N ALA A 63 -6.00 -1.92 21.28
CA ALA A 63 -5.34 -3.06 20.65
C ALA A 63 -5.24 -2.82 19.14
N MET A 64 -4.07 -3.12 18.54
CA MET A 64 -3.81 -2.92 17.12
C MET A 64 -3.15 -4.16 16.50
N VAL A 65 -3.48 -4.44 15.24
CA VAL A 65 -2.82 -5.52 14.48
C VAL A 65 -2.49 -5.05 13.08
N ALA A 66 -1.19 -5.02 12.76
CA ALA A 66 -0.65 -4.87 11.42
C ALA A 66 0.10 -6.15 11.04
N GLY A 67 -0.20 -6.69 9.86
CA GLY A 67 0.35 -7.97 9.39
C GLY A 67 1.53 -7.86 8.43
N GLU A 68 1.82 -6.65 7.93
CA GLU A 68 2.85 -6.42 6.92
C GLU A 68 3.55 -5.07 7.13
N THR A 69 4.70 -4.89 6.48
CA THR A 69 5.49 -3.66 6.56
C THR A 69 4.71 -2.41 6.14
N SER A 70 3.79 -2.54 5.14
CA SER A 70 2.88 -1.47 4.73
C SER A 70 1.96 -1.04 5.86
N GLY A 71 1.37 -2.01 6.57
CA GLY A 71 0.52 -1.76 7.73
C GLY A 71 1.27 -1.11 8.89
N ASP A 72 2.51 -1.57 9.16
CA ASP A 72 3.38 -0.99 10.19
C ASP A 72 3.71 0.50 9.89
N MET A 73 4.02 0.80 8.63
CA MET A 73 4.30 2.14 8.16
C MET A 73 3.09 3.08 8.29
N ILE A 74 1.89 2.57 8.01
CA ILE A 74 0.63 3.33 8.08
C ILE A 74 0.15 3.50 9.52
N ALA A 75 0.35 2.49 10.38
CA ALA A 75 -0.13 2.51 11.76
C ALA A 75 0.73 3.32 12.73
N ALA A 76 2.04 3.40 12.51
CA ALA A 76 2.95 4.10 13.41
C ALA A 76 2.65 5.61 13.55
N PRO A 77 2.37 6.37 12.47
CA PRO A 77 1.90 7.75 12.57
C PRO A 77 0.58 7.88 13.34
N LEU A 78 -0.34 6.93 13.18
CA LEU A 78 -1.61 6.92 13.93
C LEU A 78 -1.37 6.77 15.42
N ILE A 79 -0.49 5.86 15.86
CA ILE A 79 -0.11 5.69 17.28
C ILE A 79 0.48 6.99 17.81
N THR A 80 1.42 7.59 17.07
CA THR A 80 2.05 8.85 17.45
C THR A 80 1.03 9.98 17.62
N ALA A 81 0.08 10.09 16.69
CA ALA A 81 -0.98 11.09 16.76
C ALA A 81 -1.97 10.85 17.92
N LEU A 82 -2.30 9.58 18.18
CA LEU A 82 -3.15 9.22 19.31
C LEU A 82 -2.47 9.49 20.67
N ARG A 83 -1.19 9.19 20.81
CA ARG A 83 -0.43 9.48 22.04
C ARG A 83 -0.35 10.97 22.36
N LYS A 84 -0.26 11.83 21.36
CA LYS A 84 -0.34 13.30 21.58
C LYS A 84 -1.67 13.74 22.17
N ARG A 85 -2.77 13.04 21.86
CA ARG A 85 -4.12 13.38 22.33
C ARG A 85 -4.56 12.59 23.58
N LEU A 86 -4.02 11.41 23.73
CA LEU A 86 -4.29 10.46 24.81
C LEU A 86 -2.96 10.02 25.44
N PRO A 87 -2.25 10.90 26.19
CA PRO A 87 -0.89 10.61 26.66
C PRO A 87 -0.79 9.37 27.56
N ARG A 88 -1.90 8.99 28.24
CA ARG A 88 -1.97 7.81 29.10
C ARG A 88 -2.42 6.53 28.38
N ALA A 89 -2.75 6.60 27.07
CA ALA A 89 -3.21 5.43 26.34
C ALA A 89 -2.09 4.39 26.18
N SER A 90 -2.44 3.12 26.37
CA SER A 90 -1.58 1.98 26.09
C SER A 90 -1.96 1.34 24.74
N PHE A 91 -0.93 0.92 23.97
CA PHE A 91 -1.08 0.29 22.68
C PHE A 91 -0.49 -1.11 22.73
N VAL A 92 -1.28 -2.13 22.35
CA VAL A 92 -0.90 -3.54 22.47
C VAL A 92 -1.35 -4.34 21.26
N GLY A 93 -0.69 -5.47 20.96
CA GLY A 93 -1.17 -6.38 19.91
C GLY A 93 -0.06 -6.94 19.02
N ILE A 94 -0.16 -6.77 17.70
CA ILE A 94 0.86 -7.23 16.75
C ILE A 94 1.22 -6.06 15.83
N GLY A 95 2.50 -5.67 15.82
CA GLY A 95 3.02 -4.59 14.97
C GLY A 95 4.51 -4.74 14.74
N GLY A 96 4.99 -4.04 13.71
CA GLY A 96 6.37 -4.03 13.33
C GLY A 96 7.22 -3.02 14.12
N PRO A 97 8.50 -2.87 13.73
CA PRO A 97 9.45 -2.00 14.40
C PRO A 97 9.01 -0.53 14.51
N ARG A 98 8.31 -0.01 13.48
CA ARG A 98 7.84 1.39 13.49
C ARG A 98 6.75 1.63 14.52
N MET A 99 5.78 0.71 14.63
CA MET A 99 4.74 0.77 15.66
C MET A 99 5.33 0.62 17.07
N GLN A 100 6.34 -0.24 17.25
CA GLN A 100 7.04 -0.41 18.52
C GLN A 100 7.80 0.88 18.92
N VAL A 101 8.51 1.50 17.99
CA VAL A 101 9.17 2.81 18.21
C VAL A 101 8.14 3.89 18.56
N ALA A 102 6.95 3.85 17.96
CA ALA A 102 5.84 4.74 18.30
C ALA A 102 5.21 4.47 19.67
N GLY A 103 5.65 3.39 20.37
CA GLY A 103 5.27 3.06 21.75
C GLY A 103 4.20 1.98 21.87
N MET A 104 4.13 1.05 20.93
CA MET A 104 3.28 -0.13 21.00
C MET A 104 4.04 -1.33 21.60
N GLU A 105 3.37 -2.07 22.47
CA GLU A 105 3.81 -3.38 22.93
C GLU A 105 3.36 -4.44 21.91
N SER A 106 4.30 -5.05 21.18
CA SER A 106 3.99 -6.14 20.27
C SER A 106 4.13 -7.50 20.95
N TRP A 107 3.06 -8.29 20.89
CA TRP A 107 3.01 -9.62 21.53
C TRP A 107 3.54 -10.75 20.69
N TYR A 108 3.59 -10.53 19.37
CA TYR A 108 4.13 -11.49 18.40
C TYR A 108 4.93 -10.73 17.34
N PRO A 109 5.98 -11.33 16.78
CA PRO A 109 6.66 -10.77 15.62
C PRO A 109 5.69 -10.61 14.44
N MET A 110 5.63 -9.43 13.83
CA MET A 110 4.75 -9.15 12.69
C MET A 110 5.02 -10.11 11.52
N GLU A 111 6.27 -10.50 11.33
CA GLU A 111 6.73 -11.41 10.30
C GLU A 111 6.05 -12.79 10.32
N THR A 112 5.50 -13.18 11.48
CA THR A 112 4.75 -14.44 11.62
C THR A 112 3.40 -14.42 10.90
N LEU A 113 2.88 -13.22 10.59
CA LEU A 113 1.65 -13.03 9.82
C LEU A 113 1.93 -12.87 8.32
N ALA A 114 3.15 -12.48 7.96
CA ALA A 114 3.57 -12.30 6.58
C ALA A 114 3.84 -13.64 5.90
N VAL A 115 2.97 -14.04 5.02
CA VAL A 115 3.12 -15.28 4.25
C VAL A 115 4.16 -15.10 3.15
N ARG A 116 5.24 -15.89 3.18
CA ARG A 116 6.42 -15.73 2.31
C ARG A 116 6.38 -16.51 0.99
N GLY A 117 5.22 -16.96 0.51
CA GLY A 117 5.10 -17.71 -0.75
C GLY A 117 3.98 -18.73 -0.74
N TYR A 118 3.53 -19.21 -1.91
CA TYR A 118 2.38 -20.11 -2.02
C TYR A 118 2.56 -21.44 -1.26
N ALA A 119 3.73 -22.07 -1.34
CA ALA A 119 4.00 -23.33 -0.64
C ALA A 119 4.17 -23.13 0.88
N GLU A 120 4.78 -22.03 1.30
CA GLU A 120 4.88 -21.63 2.71
C GLU A 120 3.53 -21.15 3.24
N ALA A 121 2.68 -20.54 2.40
CA ALA A 121 1.33 -20.13 2.75
C ALA A 121 0.53 -21.27 3.33
N VAL A 122 0.48 -22.41 2.65
CA VAL A 122 -0.27 -23.59 3.09
C VAL A 122 0.27 -24.14 4.41
N ARG A 123 1.58 -24.15 4.60
CA ARG A 123 2.23 -24.64 5.83
C ARG A 123 2.05 -23.66 7.00
N SER A 124 2.00 -22.36 6.73
CA SER A 124 1.89 -21.31 7.76
C SER A 124 0.44 -21.08 8.23
N VAL A 125 -0.58 -21.48 7.47
CA VAL A 125 -2.00 -21.31 7.83
C VAL A 125 -2.34 -21.83 9.23
N PRO A 126 -1.95 -23.04 9.66
CA PRO A 126 -2.24 -23.52 11.02
C PRO A 126 -1.65 -22.63 12.11
N GLN A 127 -0.41 -22.17 11.92
CA GLN A 127 0.29 -21.28 12.84
C GLN A 127 -0.40 -19.91 12.91
N ILE A 128 -0.75 -19.31 11.78
CA ILE A 128 -1.46 -18.04 11.70
C ILE A 128 -2.82 -18.14 12.37
N LEU A 129 -3.55 -19.23 12.17
CA LEU A 129 -4.82 -19.50 12.84
C LEU A 129 -4.67 -19.69 14.35
N ALA A 130 -3.60 -20.35 14.80
CA ALA A 130 -3.28 -20.53 16.22
C ALA A 130 -3.00 -19.17 16.86
N ILE A 131 -2.15 -18.34 16.27
CA ILE A 131 -1.86 -16.97 16.73
C ILE A 131 -3.16 -16.14 16.79
N ARG A 132 -4.01 -16.21 15.76
CA ARG A 132 -5.28 -15.48 15.73
C ARG A 132 -6.23 -15.94 16.87
N ARG A 133 -6.29 -17.24 17.14
CA ARG A 133 -7.11 -17.79 18.24
C ARG A 133 -6.59 -17.33 19.60
N GLU A 134 -5.28 -17.41 19.80
CA GLU A 134 -4.63 -17.01 21.05
C GLU A 134 -4.76 -15.50 21.29
N LEU A 135 -4.53 -14.68 20.25
CA LEU A 135 -4.73 -13.24 20.31
C LEU A 135 -6.18 -12.89 20.67
N ALA A 136 -7.16 -13.57 20.03
CA ALA A 136 -8.57 -13.38 20.37
C ALA A 136 -8.87 -13.75 21.82
N ARG A 137 -8.34 -14.88 22.32
CA ARG A 137 -8.49 -15.31 23.71
C ARG A 137 -7.95 -14.25 24.68
N ARG A 138 -6.74 -13.74 24.42
CA ARG A 138 -6.07 -12.73 25.24
C ARG A 138 -6.86 -11.41 25.26
N LEU A 139 -7.34 -10.95 24.10
CA LEU A 139 -8.14 -9.73 23.99
C LEU A 139 -9.53 -9.87 24.63
N LEU A 140 -10.13 -11.05 24.61
CA LEU A 140 -11.42 -11.31 25.27
C LEU A 140 -11.27 -11.45 26.79
N ALA A 141 -10.16 -11.99 27.26
CA ALA A 141 -9.88 -12.12 28.71
C ALA A 141 -9.58 -10.75 29.36
N SER A 142 -8.99 -9.83 28.61
CA SER A 142 -8.73 -8.44 29.02
C SER A 142 -9.12 -7.49 27.86
N PRO A 143 -10.42 -7.11 27.80
CA PRO A 143 -10.93 -6.35 26.65
C PRO A 143 -10.29 -4.97 26.52
N PRO A 144 -9.83 -4.58 25.32
CA PRO A 144 -9.43 -3.22 25.03
C PRO A 144 -10.66 -2.30 24.88
N ASP A 145 -10.47 -1.01 25.04
CA ASP A 145 -11.50 0.00 24.78
C ASP A 145 -11.76 0.17 23.28
N LEU A 146 -10.76 -0.17 22.44
CA LEU A 146 -10.84 -0.12 20.98
C LEU A 146 -9.90 -1.16 20.37
N PHE A 147 -10.37 -1.86 19.34
CA PHE A 147 -9.52 -2.65 18.44
C PHE A 147 -9.38 -1.95 17.10
N VAL A 148 -8.16 -1.86 16.59
CA VAL A 148 -7.85 -1.32 15.26
C VAL A 148 -7.11 -2.37 14.43
N GLY A 149 -7.80 -2.97 13.46
CA GLY A 149 -7.15 -3.79 12.43
C GLY A 149 -6.55 -2.89 11.35
N VAL A 150 -5.28 -3.08 11.03
CA VAL A 150 -4.58 -2.29 10.02
C VAL A 150 -4.18 -3.20 8.87
N ASP A 151 -4.78 -2.97 7.68
CA ASP A 151 -4.52 -3.81 6.50
C ASP A 151 -4.72 -5.33 6.81
N ALA A 152 -4.00 -6.23 6.13
CA ALA A 152 -4.02 -7.68 6.36
C ALA A 152 -5.44 -8.27 6.56
N PRO A 153 -6.39 -8.05 5.63
CA PRO A 153 -7.79 -8.36 5.82
C PRO A 153 -8.07 -9.85 6.03
N ASP A 154 -7.23 -10.74 5.49
CA ASP A 154 -7.38 -12.20 5.67
C ASP A 154 -7.12 -12.63 7.11
N PHE A 155 -6.29 -11.89 7.86
CA PHE A 155 -6.08 -12.10 9.29
C PHE A 155 -7.11 -11.31 10.12
N ASN A 156 -7.21 -10.01 9.88
CA ASN A 156 -7.93 -9.07 10.71
C ASN A 156 -9.44 -9.29 10.70
N LEU A 157 -10.08 -9.39 9.52
CA LEU A 157 -11.55 -9.45 9.42
C LEU A 157 -12.15 -10.62 10.24
N GLY A 158 -11.48 -11.78 10.26
CA GLY A 158 -11.94 -12.91 11.06
C GLY A 158 -11.81 -12.70 12.59
N LEU A 159 -10.78 -11.99 13.03
CA LEU A 159 -10.58 -11.57 14.42
C LEU A 159 -11.61 -10.50 14.81
N GLU A 160 -11.77 -9.49 13.99
CA GLU A 160 -12.68 -8.35 14.16
C GLU A 160 -14.13 -8.79 14.35
N VAL A 161 -14.63 -9.72 13.51
CA VAL A 161 -15.98 -10.31 13.69
C VAL A 161 -16.15 -10.89 15.08
N ARG A 162 -15.13 -11.55 15.61
CA ARG A 162 -15.17 -12.18 16.93
C ARG A 162 -15.17 -11.16 18.05
N LEU A 163 -14.30 -10.14 17.95
CA LEU A 163 -14.19 -9.08 18.96
C LEU A 163 -15.44 -8.20 18.97
N ARG A 164 -15.97 -7.82 17.81
CA ARG A 164 -17.19 -7.04 17.70
C ARG A 164 -18.41 -7.76 18.29
N ARG A 165 -18.53 -9.07 18.06
CA ARG A 165 -19.60 -9.89 18.70
C ARG A 165 -19.50 -9.92 20.21
N ALA A 166 -18.31 -9.74 20.76
CA ALA A 166 -18.08 -9.64 22.20
C ALA A 166 -18.27 -8.21 22.75
N GLY A 167 -18.72 -7.26 21.93
CA GLY A 167 -18.99 -5.90 22.33
C GLY A 167 -17.77 -4.97 22.37
N ILE A 168 -16.62 -5.41 21.83
CA ILE A 168 -15.43 -4.57 21.69
C ILE A 168 -15.60 -3.73 20.44
N PRO A 169 -15.49 -2.37 20.50
CA PRO A 169 -15.53 -1.50 19.33
C PRO A 169 -14.39 -1.83 18.36
N VAL A 170 -14.70 -1.89 17.06
CA VAL A 170 -13.76 -2.29 16.01
C VAL A 170 -13.67 -1.23 14.92
N VAL A 171 -12.46 -0.77 14.65
CA VAL A 171 -12.13 0.07 13.50
C VAL A 171 -11.17 -0.70 12.60
N HIS A 172 -11.45 -0.72 11.30
CA HIS A 172 -10.51 -1.24 10.31
C HIS A 172 -9.89 -0.08 9.54
N TYR A 173 -8.57 -0.03 9.50
CA TYR A 173 -7.78 0.99 8.83
C TYR A 173 -7.09 0.38 7.62
N VAL A 174 -7.23 0.98 6.48
CA VAL A 174 -6.88 0.50 5.12
C VAL A 174 -7.93 -0.44 4.55
N SER A 175 -8.69 0.06 3.59
CA SER A 175 -9.71 -0.73 2.88
C SER A 175 -9.09 -1.95 2.19
N PRO A 176 -9.63 -3.15 2.38
CA PRO A 176 -9.34 -4.25 1.46
C PRO A 176 -9.65 -3.82 0.03
N SER A 177 -8.85 -4.25 -0.94
CA SER A 177 -9.00 -3.86 -2.35
C SER A 177 -10.29 -4.44 -3.00
N LEU A 178 -11.45 -4.15 -2.39
CA LEU A 178 -12.79 -4.59 -2.84
C LEU A 178 -13.14 -4.04 -4.22
N TRP A 179 -12.60 -2.88 -4.54
CA TRP A 179 -12.78 -2.19 -5.80
C TRP A 179 -12.00 -2.84 -6.94
N ALA A 180 -10.93 -3.54 -6.66
CA ALA A 180 -10.12 -4.23 -7.67
C ALA A 180 -10.65 -5.65 -7.96
N TRP A 181 -11.02 -6.38 -6.91
CA TRP A 181 -11.42 -7.78 -6.95
C TRP A 181 -12.07 -8.18 -5.61
N ARG A 182 -12.76 -9.32 -5.52
CA ARG A 182 -13.38 -9.81 -4.28
C ARG A 182 -14.38 -8.84 -3.64
N GLY A 183 -15.18 -8.16 -4.45
CA GLY A 183 -16.21 -7.24 -3.95
C GLY A 183 -17.24 -7.90 -3.01
N GLU A 184 -17.40 -9.23 -3.07
CA GLU A 184 -18.25 -10.00 -2.16
C GLU A 184 -17.78 -9.92 -0.69
N ARG A 185 -16.50 -9.61 -0.43
CA ARG A 185 -15.99 -9.41 0.93
C ARG A 185 -16.64 -8.25 1.67
N ILE A 186 -17.35 -7.35 0.99
CA ILE A 186 -18.09 -6.25 1.61
C ILE A 186 -19.04 -6.74 2.71
N HIS A 187 -19.65 -7.91 2.53
CA HIS A 187 -20.53 -8.51 3.54
C HIS A 187 -19.77 -8.96 4.79
N LEU A 188 -18.53 -9.41 4.62
CA LEU A 188 -17.67 -9.77 5.75
C LEU A 188 -17.23 -8.52 6.50
N VAL A 189 -16.80 -7.47 5.77
CA VAL A 189 -16.43 -6.17 6.37
C VAL A 189 -17.60 -5.61 7.17
N LYS A 190 -18.83 -5.62 6.62
CA LYS A 190 -20.03 -5.15 7.33
C LYS A 190 -20.26 -5.84 8.69
N ARG A 191 -19.89 -7.11 8.80
CA ARG A 191 -20.00 -7.87 10.06
C ARG A 191 -18.80 -7.65 10.99
N ALA A 192 -17.66 -7.24 10.42
CA ALA A 192 -16.39 -7.14 11.14
C ALA A 192 -16.20 -5.80 11.85
N VAL A 193 -16.63 -4.70 11.23
CA VAL A 193 -16.24 -3.37 11.67
C VAL A 193 -17.42 -2.51 12.12
N ASP A 194 -17.16 -1.60 13.06
CA ASP A 194 -18.06 -0.50 13.41
C ASP A 194 -17.77 0.72 12.56
N LYS A 195 -16.50 0.90 12.14
CA LYS A 195 -16.09 1.96 11.24
C LYS A 195 -14.90 1.55 10.38
N MET A 196 -14.95 1.97 9.12
CA MET A 196 -13.85 1.84 8.16
C MET A 196 -13.11 3.18 8.04
N LEU A 197 -11.76 3.14 8.03
CA LEU A 197 -10.91 4.29 7.67
C LEU A 197 -10.30 4.01 6.31
N ALA A 198 -10.79 4.73 5.30
CA ALA A 198 -10.41 4.54 3.91
C ALA A 198 -9.25 5.49 3.53
N LEU A 199 -8.29 5.00 2.75
CA LEU A 199 -7.12 5.76 2.29
C LEU A 199 -7.40 6.55 1.01
N PHE A 200 -8.36 6.10 0.20
CA PHE A 200 -8.66 6.72 -1.10
C PHE A 200 -10.09 7.25 -1.14
N PRO A 201 -10.31 8.42 -1.79
CA PRO A 201 -11.61 9.09 -1.77
C PRO A 201 -12.72 8.27 -2.44
N PHE A 202 -12.43 7.47 -3.47
CA PHE A 202 -13.41 6.64 -4.15
C PHE A 202 -13.91 5.47 -3.31
N GLU A 203 -13.15 5.02 -2.32
CA GLU A 203 -13.51 3.92 -1.42
C GLU A 203 -14.69 4.29 -0.53
N GLN A 204 -14.79 5.56 -0.12
CA GLN A 204 -15.86 6.03 0.75
C GLN A 204 -17.23 5.67 0.19
N ARG A 205 -17.47 5.92 -1.10
CA ARG A 205 -18.75 5.61 -1.76
C ARG A 205 -19.11 4.12 -1.72
N ILE A 206 -18.12 3.24 -1.80
CA ILE A 206 -18.33 1.78 -1.76
C ILE A 206 -18.90 1.36 -0.41
N TYR A 207 -18.36 1.90 0.67
CA TYR A 207 -18.80 1.59 2.03
C TYR A 207 -20.12 2.25 2.39
N GLU A 208 -20.34 3.50 1.99
CA GLU A 208 -21.61 4.22 2.16
C GLU A 208 -22.77 3.45 1.49
N GLN A 209 -22.59 2.99 0.23
CA GLN A 209 -23.58 2.18 -0.48
C GLN A 209 -23.87 0.84 0.21
N ALA A 210 -22.90 0.27 0.90
CA ALA A 210 -23.08 -0.95 1.69
C ALA A 210 -23.69 -0.70 3.07
N GLY A 211 -23.90 0.57 3.47
CA GLY A 211 -24.36 0.95 4.80
C GLY A 211 -23.34 0.62 5.89
N ILE A 212 -22.05 0.83 5.61
CA ILE A 212 -20.93 0.66 6.54
C ILE A 212 -20.41 2.06 6.90
N PRO A 213 -20.36 2.45 8.17
CA PRO A 213 -19.78 3.72 8.57
C PRO A 213 -18.33 3.83 8.10
N VAL A 214 -18.00 4.89 7.37
CA VAL A 214 -16.68 5.09 6.78
C VAL A 214 -16.21 6.53 7.00
N ALA A 215 -14.90 6.72 7.05
CA ALA A 215 -14.27 8.02 6.93
C ALA A 215 -13.09 7.92 5.96
N TYR A 216 -13.03 8.82 4.99
CA TYR A 216 -11.84 9.05 4.18
C TYR A 216 -10.83 9.83 5.03
N VAL A 217 -9.66 9.26 5.25
CA VAL A 217 -8.62 9.83 6.13
C VAL A 217 -7.36 10.26 5.38
N GLY A 218 -7.24 9.90 4.10
CA GLY A 218 -6.05 10.13 3.30
C GLY A 218 -4.96 9.08 3.53
N HIS A 219 -3.97 9.08 2.66
CA HIS A 219 -2.82 8.19 2.79
C HIS A 219 -1.67 8.93 3.49
N PRO A 220 -1.04 8.37 4.55
CA PRO A 220 0.02 9.05 5.32
C PRO A 220 1.21 9.52 4.47
N LEU A 221 1.54 8.79 3.40
CA LEU A 221 2.60 9.20 2.48
C LEU A 221 2.38 10.59 1.86
N ALA A 222 1.12 11.02 1.72
CA ALA A 222 0.82 12.35 1.20
C ALA A 222 1.16 13.48 2.19
N ASP A 223 1.28 13.15 3.48
CA ASP A 223 1.73 14.08 4.52
C ASP A 223 3.25 14.00 4.75
N GLU A 224 3.87 12.84 4.44
CA GLU A 224 5.31 12.59 4.61
C GLU A 224 6.15 13.09 3.43
N ILE A 225 5.61 13.01 2.22
CA ILE A 225 6.32 13.41 1.00
C ILE A 225 6.04 14.89 0.71
N GLU A 226 7.09 15.67 0.60
CA GLU A 226 7.01 17.10 0.29
C GLU A 226 6.30 17.34 -1.06
N PRO A 227 5.41 18.36 -1.15
CA PRO A 227 4.68 18.67 -2.39
C PRO A 227 5.60 19.00 -3.58
N VAL A 228 6.79 19.50 -3.30
CA VAL A 228 7.86 19.73 -4.29
C VAL A 228 9.04 18.86 -3.90
N PRO A 229 9.21 17.70 -4.53
CA PRO A 229 10.28 16.78 -4.20
C PRO A 229 11.65 17.36 -4.50
N ASP A 230 12.57 17.28 -3.54
CA ASP A 230 13.95 17.70 -3.69
C ASP A 230 14.77 16.67 -4.47
N ARG A 231 14.80 16.84 -5.81
CA ARG A 231 15.57 15.96 -6.70
C ARG A 231 17.08 16.19 -6.54
N GLU A 232 17.50 17.42 -6.33
CA GLU A 232 18.91 17.78 -6.23
C GLU A 232 19.50 17.22 -4.94
N GLY A 233 18.87 17.43 -3.79
CA GLY A 233 19.32 16.86 -2.53
C GLY A 233 19.31 15.33 -2.52
N ALA A 234 18.32 14.68 -3.18
CA ALA A 234 18.33 13.22 -3.35
C ALA A 234 19.54 12.75 -4.20
N ARG A 235 19.91 13.50 -5.24
CA ARG A 235 21.10 13.19 -6.06
C ARG A 235 22.41 13.43 -5.33
N GLU A 236 22.51 14.51 -4.56
CA GLU A 236 23.68 14.79 -3.71
C GLU A 236 23.88 13.66 -2.69
N GLN A 237 22.82 13.22 -2.04
CA GLN A 237 22.86 12.09 -1.09
C GLN A 237 23.36 10.79 -1.77
N MET A 238 23.01 10.58 -3.04
CA MET A 238 23.45 9.43 -3.84
C MET A 238 24.78 9.67 -4.57
N ARG A 239 25.39 10.86 -4.45
CA ARG A 239 26.61 11.27 -5.16
C ARG A 239 26.47 11.11 -6.68
N ILE A 240 25.34 11.55 -7.23
CA ILE A 240 25.03 11.49 -8.64
C ILE A 240 25.00 12.90 -9.20
N LYS A 241 25.76 13.13 -10.28
CA LYS A 241 25.79 14.43 -10.96
C LYS A 241 24.44 14.74 -11.63
N PRO A 242 24.05 16.02 -11.73
CA PRO A 242 22.76 16.44 -12.30
C PRO A 242 22.46 15.93 -13.72
N GLU A 243 23.50 15.83 -14.56
CA GLU A 243 23.40 15.44 -15.97
C GLU A 243 23.30 13.92 -16.21
N VAL A 244 23.58 13.09 -15.22
CA VAL A 244 23.56 11.63 -15.35
C VAL A 244 22.11 11.13 -15.43
N PRO A 245 21.73 10.38 -16.47
CA PRO A 245 20.42 9.73 -16.51
C PRO A 245 20.30 8.68 -15.41
N VAL A 246 19.21 8.72 -14.64
CA VAL A 246 18.99 7.81 -13.52
C VAL A 246 17.64 7.13 -13.63
N ILE A 247 17.62 5.81 -13.52
CA ILE A 247 16.41 5.00 -13.46
C ILE A 247 16.37 4.27 -12.12
N ALA A 248 15.26 4.44 -11.39
CA ALA A 248 15.01 3.62 -10.21
C ALA A 248 14.29 2.33 -10.62
N LEU A 249 14.76 1.19 -10.12
CA LEU A 249 14.22 -0.13 -10.39
C LEU A 249 13.64 -0.72 -9.10
N LEU A 250 12.32 -0.83 -9.02
CA LEU A 250 11.59 -1.34 -7.85
C LEU A 250 10.90 -2.67 -8.19
N PRO A 251 11.62 -3.80 -8.15
CA PRO A 251 11.11 -5.11 -8.60
C PRO A 251 10.11 -5.75 -7.64
N GLY A 252 9.85 -5.12 -6.50
CA GLY A 252 8.96 -5.58 -5.44
C GLY A 252 9.64 -5.66 -4.08
N SER A 253 8.85 -5.88 -3.05
CA SER A 253 9.28 -5.98 -1.65
C SER A 253 9.27 -7.40 -1.10
N ARG A 254 8.56 -8.32 -1.75
CA ARG A 254 8.40 -9.71 -1.33
C ARG A 254 9.22 -10.66 -2.20
N ARG A 255 9.69 -11.77 -1.61
CA ARG A 255 10.46 -12.81 -2.34
C ARG A 255 9.74 -13.32 -3.59
N GLY A 256 8.42 -13.59 -3.49
CA GLY A 256 7.62 -14.05 -4.63
C GLY A 256 7.48 -13.01 -5.76
N GLU A 257 7.55 -11.73 -5.44
CA GLU A 257 7.61 -10.66 -6.45
C GLU A 257 8.97 -10.68 -7.16
N LEU A 258 10.06 -10.76 -6.40
CA LEU A 258 11.43 -10.84 -6.95
C LEU A 258 11.61 -12.08 -7.86
N GLU A 259 11.01 -13.22 -7.51
CA GLU A 259 11.03 -14.44 -8.37
C GLU A 259 10.48 -14.18 -9.77
N GLN A 260 9.48 -13.32 -9.89
CA GLN A 260 8.83 -12.98 -11.16
C GLN A 260 9.50 -11.80 -11.88
N HIS A 261 10.10 -10.88 -11.13
CA HIS A 261 10.54 -9.59 -11.67
C HIS A 261 12.05 -9.40 -11.76
N ALA A 262 12.87 -10.04 -10.90
CA ALA A 262 14.29 -9.73 -10.84
C ALA A 262 15.01 -9.93 -12.18
N GLY A 263 14.84 -11.08 -12.83
CA GLY A 263 15.42 -11.34 -14.16
C GLY A 263 14.89 -10.36 -15.23
N LEU A 264 13.57 -10.10 -15.22
CA LEU A 264 12.94 -9.16 -16.13
C LEU A 264 13.55 -7.74 -16.01
N PHE A 265 13.76 -7.28 -14.79
CA PHE A 265 14.33 -5.94 -14.51
C PHE A 265 15.80 -5.85 -14.90
N VAL A 266 16.56 -6.92 -14.66
CA VAL A 266 17.98 -7.01 -15.05
C VAL A 266 18.12 -6.97 -16.58
N GLU A 267 17.36 -7.79 -17.31
CA GLU A 267 17.39 -7.78 -18.78
C GLU A 267 16.92 -6.46 -19.37
N THR A 268 15.89 -5.84 -18.76
CA THR A 268 15.44 -4.51 -19.14
C THR A 268 16.56 -3.48 -18.96
N ALA A 269 17.27 -3.52 -17.84
CA ALA A 269 18.38 -2.62 -17.56
C ALA A 269 19.53 -2.79 -18.58
N LYS A 270 19.84 -4.02 -18.98
CA LYS A 270 20.84 -4.28 -20.07
C LYS A 270 20.45 -3.60 -21.37
N LEU A 271 19.19 -3.74 -21.79
CA LEU A 271 18.71 -3.13 -23.04
C LEU A 271 18.71 -1.59 -22.96
N VAL A 272 18.34 -1.02 -21.82
CA VAL A 272 18.38 0.43 -21.61
C VAL A 272 19.82 0.94 -21.58
N ALA A 273 20.75 0.26 -20.92
CA ALA A 273 22.15 0.64 -20.87
C ALA A 273 22.79 0.69 -22.26
N GLY A 274 22.40 -0.22 -23.17
CA GLY A 274 22.81 -0.21 -24.55
C GLY A 274 22.28 0.97 -25.37
N GLN A 275 21.20 1.61 -24.95
CA GLN A 275 20.52 2.70 -25.67
C GLN A 275 20.74 4.09 -25.04
N VAL A 276 21.10 4.14 -23.76
CA VAL A 276 21.27 5.38 -22.97
C VAL A 276 22.67 5.40 -22.36
N PRO A 277 23.65 6.02 -23.05
CA PRO A 277 25.01 6.09 -22.53
C PRO A 277 25.07 6.78 -21.17
N GLY A 278 25.84 6.23 -20.26
CA GLY A 278 26.07 6.80 -18.92
C GLY A 278 24.88 6.68 -17.95
N VAL A 279 23.82 5.95 -18.32
CA VAL A 279 22.68 5.71 -17.41
C VAL A 279 23.13 5.01 -16.13
N ARG A 280 22.54 5.36 -15.00
CA ARG A 280 22.69 4.68 -13.72
C ARG A 280 21.37 4.10 -13.24
N PHE A 281 21.43 2.95 -12.57
CA PHE A 281 20.27 2.30 -12.01
C PHE A 281 20.36 2.25 -10.50
N LEU A 282 19.30 2.64 -9.81
CA LEU A 282 19.16 2.55 -8.36
C LEU A 282 18.13 1.46 -8.02
N VAL A 283 18.52 0.47 -7.22
CA VAL A 283 17.68 -0.69 -6.89
C VAL A 283 17.48 -0.75 -5.37
N PRO A 284 16.44 -0.10 -4.85
CA PRO A 284 16.14 -0.17 -3.42
C PRO A 284 15.46 -1.51 -3.09
N LEU A 285 16.07 -2.27 -2.18
CA LEU A 285 15.57 -3.57 -1.73
C LEU A 285 15.34 -3.56 -0.21
N THR A 286 14.31 -4.26 0.24
CA THR A 286 13.81 -4.16 1.62
C THR A 286 14.49 -5.11 2.61
N SER A 287 15.15 -6.16 2.11
CA SER A 287 15.72 -7.22 2.95
C SER A 287 16.96 -7.85 2.32
N ARG A 288 17.78 -8.52 3.15
CA ARG A 288 18.90 -9.33 2.66
C ARG A 288 18.44 -10.43 1.68
N ALA A 289 17.27 -11.01 1.92
CA ALA A 289 16.74 -12.07 1.06
C ALA A 289 16.38 -11.56 -0.34
N THR A 290 15.74 -10.39 -0.45
CA THR A 290 15.43 -9.77 -1.75
C THR A 290 16.70 -9.32 -2.47
N ARG A 291 17.71 -8.84 -1.73
CA ARG A 291 19.01 -8.48 -2.28
C ARG A 291 19.71 -9.70 -2.91
N LEU A 292 19.82 -10.80 -2.18
CA LEU A 292 20.45 -12.01 -2.70
C LEU A 292 19.74 -12.53 -3.95
N GLN A 293 18.40 -12.49 -3.98
CA GLN A 293 17.64 -12.89 -5.17
C GLN A 293 17.94 -11.99 -6.37
N PHE A 294 18.08 -10.68 -6.16
CA PHE A 294 18.37 -9.74 -7.25
C PHE A 294 19.82 -9.90 -7.75
N GLU A 295 20.79 -10.06 -6.84
CA GLU A 295 22.19 -10.35 -7.17
C GLU A 295 22.32 -11.68 -7.93
N GLU A 296 21.56 -12.71 -7.53
CA GLU A 296 21.51 -13.99 -8.26
C GLU A 296 20.93 -13.82 -9.68
N ALA A 297 19.91 -12.96 -9.86
CA ALA A 297 19.39 -12.63 -11.18
C ALA A 297 20.43 -11.91 -12.03
N GLN A 298 21.19 -10.94 -11.45
CA GLN A 298 22.31 -10.30 -12.15
C GLN A 298 23.36 -11.33 -12.63
N TYR A 299 23.69 -12.29 -11.79
CA TYR A 299 24.63 -13.35 -12.16
C TYR A 299 24.09 -14.23 -13.29
N ARG A 300 22.84 -14.72 -13.19
CA ARG A 300 22.21 -15.60 -14.20
C ARG A 300 22.09 -14.94 -15.58
N HIS A 301 21.90 -13.63 -15.63
CA HIS A 301 21.72 -12.86 -16.86
C HIS A 301 23.01 -12.18 -17.34
N ASP A 302 24.17 -12.54 -16.76
CA ASP A 302 25.47 -11.96 -17.10
C ASP A 302 25.42 -10.41 -17.12
N ALA A 303 25.02 -9.84 -15.99
CA ALA A 303 24.72 -8.40 -15.85
C ALA A 303 25.49 -7.74 -14.69
N ARG A 304 26.63 -8.30 -14.30
CA ARG A 304 27.44 -7.79 -13.18
C ARG A 304 28.11 -6.47 -13.49
N ASP A 305 28.38 -6.19 -14.75
CA ASP A 305 29.04 -4.96 -15.21
C ASP A 305 28.04 -3.79 -15.43
N LEU A 306 26.74 -4.03 -15.19
CA LEU A 306 25.76 -2.96 -15.28
C LEU A 306 26.00 -1.90 -14.19
N PRO A 307 25.82 -0.61 -14.52
CA PRO A 307 25.98 0.49 -13.57
C PRO A 307 24.79 0.56 -12.59
N LEU A 308 24.64 -0.52 -11.82
CA LEU A 308 23.59 -0.74 -10.83
C LEU A 308 24.12 -0.44 -9.42
N THR A 309 23.35 0.32 -8.65
CA THR A 309 23.58 0.55 -7.22
C THR A 309 22.44 -0.06 -6.43
N ILE A 310 22.72 -1.15 -5.72
CA ILE A 310 21.73 -1.79 -4.83
C ILE A 310 21.75 -1.05 -3.49
N LEU A 311 20.57 -0.62 -3.06
CA LEU A 311 20.36 0.10 -1.81
C LEU A 311 19.56 -0.77 -0.82
N PHE A 312 19.87 -0.67 0.47
CA PHE A 312 19.09 -1.32 1.51
C PHE A 312 18.03 -0.33 2.05
N GLY A 313 16.78 -0.51 1.64
CA GLY A 313 15.75 0.53 1.85
C GLY A 313 15.98 1.74 0.94
N HIS A 314 15.72 2.93 1.44
CA HIS A 314 15.90 4.22 0.75
C HIS A 314 15.14 4.35 -0.58
N ALA A 315 13.96 3.72 -0.69
CA ALA A 315 13.16 3.74 -1.91
C ALA A 315 12.76 5.17 -2.32
N GLN A 316 12.37 6.00 -1.37
CA GLN A 316 12.00 7.40 -1.63
C GLN A 316 13.17 8.22 -2.17
N VAL A 317 14.39 8.04 -1.61
CA VAL A 317 15.58 8.73 -2.09
C VAL A 317 15.97 8.25 -3.49
N ALA A 318 15.91 6.94 -3.73
CA ALA A 318 16.18 6.36 -5.05
C ALA A 318 15.20 6.88 -6.12
N MET A 319 13.92 6.91 -5.82
CA MET A 319 12.90 7.47 -6.70
C MET A 319 13.05 8.99 -6.84
N GLY A 320 13.33 9.71 -5.74
CA GLY A 320 13.58 11.16 -5.74
C GLY A 320 14.74 11.56 -6.66
N ALA A 321 15.83 10.78 -6.68
CA ALA A 321 17.00 11.01 -7.52
C ALA A 321 16.78 10.62 -9.00
N ALA A 322 15.80 9.75 -9.28
CA ALA A 322 15.57 9.19 -10.61
C ALA A 322 14.90 10.18 -11.58
N ASP A 323 15.12 9.97 -12.87
CA ASP A 323 14.40 10.63 -13.97
C ASP A 323 13.15 9.86 -14.35
N VAL A 324 13.22 8.51 -14.27
CA VAL A 324 12.12 7.59 -14.54
C VAL A 324 12.19 6.42 -13.56
N VAL A 325 11.04 5.85 -13.22
CA VAL A 325 10.93 4.71 -12.32
C VAL A 325 10.34 3.51 -13.06
N LEU A 326 10.99 2.36 -12.99
CA LEU A 326 10.37 1.07 -13.30
C LEU A 326 9.91 0.42 -12.01
N VAL A 327 8.63 0.18 -11.88
CA VAL A 327 8.05 -0.26 -10.61
C VAL A 327 7.10 -1.44 -10.78
N ALA A 328 7.26 -2.47 -9.94
CA ALA A 328 6.23 -3.49 -9.77
C ALA A 328 5.00 -2.88 -9.09
N SER A 329 3.80 -3.25 -9.58
CA SER A 329 2.55 -2.68 -9.05
C SER A 329 2.41 -2.88 -7.54
N GLY A 330 1.98 -1.83 -6.84
CA GLY A 330 1.82 -1.79 -5.39
C GLY A 330 1.86 -0.36 -4.86
N THR A 331 2.04 -0.20 -3.55
CA THR A 331 2.12 1.11 -2.87
C THR A 331 3.24 2.00 -3.42
N ALA A 332 4.34 1.40 -3.91
CA ALA A 332 5.44 2.15 -4.51
C ALA A 332 5.04 2.98 -5.75
N THR A 333 3.95 2.61 -6.45
CA THR A 333 3.42 3.41 -7.56
C THR A 333 2.81 4.72 -7.07
N LEU A 334 2.22 4.73 -5.86
CA LEU A 334 1.74 5.94 -5.22
C LEU A 334 2.89 6.82 -4.74
N GLU A 335 3.94 6.23 -4.16
CA GLU A 335 5.14 6.97 -3.76
C GLU A 335 5.80 7.65 -4.96
N ALA A 336 5.97 6.95 -6.07
CA ALA A 336 6.52 7.52 -7.31
C ALA A 336 5.67 8.68 -7.85
N ALA A 337 4.34 8.55 -7.78
CA ALA A 337 3.41 9.61 -8.19
C ALA A 337 3.50 10.83 -7.27
N LEU A 338 3.55 10.65 -5.96
CA LEU A 338 3.73 11.73 -4.99
C LEU A 338 5.08 12.44 -5.16
N LEU A 339 6.13 11.69 -5.49
CA LEU A 339 7.44 12.23 -5.85
C LEU A 339 7.48 12.86 -7.27
N ARG A 340 6.35 12.88 -7.98
CA ARG A 340 6.23 13.42 -9.35
C ARG A 340 7.25 12.82 -10.30
N ARG A 341 7.48 11.50 -10.21
CA ARG A 341 8.41 10.79 -11.09
C ARG A 341 7.64 10.07 -12.18
N PRO A 342 7.99 10.33 -13.44
CA PRO A 342 7.53 9.50 -14.54
C PRO A 342 7.83 8.04 -14.26
N MET A 343 6.89 7.15 -14.55
CA MET A 343 7.07 5.75 -14.24
C MET A 343 6.52 4.82 -15.32
N VAL A 344 7.04 3.61 -15.33
CA VAL A 344 6.51 2.47 -16.06
C VAL A 344 6.14 1.41 -15.04
N ILE A 345 4.87 1.02 -15.03
CA ILE A 345 4.37 -0.01 -14.11
C ILE A 345 4.41 -1.35 -14.80
N THR A 346 4.88 -2.36 -14.09
CA THR A 346 4.84 -3.75 -14.56
C THR A 346 4.36 -4.68 -13.44
N TYR A 347 3.77 -5.80 -13.84
CA TYR A 347 3.45 -6.85 -12.88
C TYR A 347 3.32 -8.20 -13.56
N ARG A 348 3.99 -9.19 -12.99
CA ARG A 348 3.89 -10.60 -13.36
C ARG A 348 3.50 -11.43 -12.17
N VAL A 349 2.64 -12.41 -12.40
CA VAL A 349 2.30 -13.48 -11.45
C VAL A 349 2.38 -14.83 -12.16
N PRO A 350 2.46 -15.95 -11.42
CA PRO A 350 2.37 -17.27 -12.04
C PRO A 350 1.14 -17.37 -12.97
N ARG A 351 1.30 -17.96 -14.15
CA ARG A 351 0.25 -18.02 -15.19
C ARG A 351 -1.09 -18.55 -14.67
N LEU A 352 -1.06 -19.58 -13.84
CA LEU A 352 -2.27 -20.11 -13.23
C LEU A 352 -3.01 -19.06 -12.37
N THR A 353 -2.25 -18.31 -11.55
CA THR A 353 -2.80 -17.21 -10.74
C THR A 353 -3.43 -16.14 -11.63
N TRP A 354 -2.74 -15.76 -12.72
CA TRP A 354 -3.25 -14.78 -13.66
C TRP A 354 -4.60 -15.22 -14.27
N HIS A 355 -4.67 -16.43 -14.83
CA HIS A 355 -5.91 -16.95 -15.45
C HIS A 355 -7.08 -17.06 -14.46
N LEU A 356 -6.78 -17.33 -13.18
CA LEU A 356 -7.82 -17.40 -12.16
C LEU A 356 -8.30 -16.01 -11.70
N MET A 357 -7.41 -15.03 -11.68
CA MET A 357 -7.68 -13.72 -11.06
C MET A 357 -8.06 -12.65 -12.08
N TRP A 358 -7.46 -12.65 -13.24
CA TRP A 358 -7.69 -11.63 -14.27
C TRP A 358 -9.16 -11.50 -14.72
N PRO A 359 -9.92 -12.58 -14.93
CA PRO A 359 -11.36 -12.46 -15.26
C PRO A 359 -12.22 -11.85 -14.13
N ARG A 360 -11.73 -11.90 -12.89
CA ARG A 360 -12.45 -11.37 -11.71
C ARG A 360 -12.14 -9.92 -11.39
N ARG A 361 -11.25 -9.30 -12.14
CA ARG A 361 -10.93 -7.87 -11.95
C ARG A 361 -12.14 -7.00 -12.28
N ARG A 362 -12.25 -5.90 -11.56
CA ARG A 362 -13.32 -4.91 -11.74
C ARG A 362 -12.84 -3.63 -12.42
N LEU A 363 -11.53 -3.42 -12.44
CA LEU A 363 -10.89 -2.28 -13.07
C LEU A 363 -9.91 -2.76 -14.14
N PRO A 364 -9.71 -1.97 -15.21
CA PRO A 364 -8.72 -2.28 -16.24
C PRO A 364 -7.28 -1.98 -15.77
N TYR A 365 -7.12 -1.27 -14.66
CA TYR A 365 -5.85 -0.78 -14.12
C TYR A 365 -5.35 -1.63 -12.96
N VAL A 366 -4.02 -1.66 -12.77
CA VAL A 366 -3.36 -2.29 -11.61
C VAL A 366 -2.53 -1.29 -10.79
N GLY A 367 -2.12 -0.19 -11.39
CA GLY A 367 -1.34 0.86 -10.73
C GLY A 367 -2.22 1.91 -10.07
N LEU A 368 -1.86 2.33 -8.86
CA LEU A 368 -2.62 3.34 -8.11
C LEU A 368 -2.80 4.67 -8.85
N PRO A 369 -1.82 5.21 -9.61
CA PRO A 369 -2.04 6.43 -10.37
C PRO A 369 -3.21 6.32 -11.37
N ASN A 370 -3.25 5.25 -12.17
CA ASN A 370 -4.31 5.03 -13.14
C ASN A 370 -5.67 4.76 -12.47
N ILE A 371 -5.67 4.05 -11.33
CA ILE A 371 -6.88 3.80 -10.53
C ILE A 371 -7.43 5.11 -9.95
N LEU A 372 -6.57 5.99 -9.45
CA LEU A 372 -6.97 7.25 -8.83
C LEU A 372 -7.48 8.27 -9.85
N THR A 373 -6.89 8.28 -11.04
CA THR A 373 -7.30 9.17 -12.15
C THR A 373 -8.49 8.61 -12.93
N GLY A 374 -8.68 7.28 -12.93
CA GLY A 374 -9.65 6.61 -13.78
C GLY A 374 -9.24 6.51 -15.25
N GLU A 375 -7.98 6.81 -15.56
CA GLU A 375 -7.42 6.86 -16.92
C GLU A 375 -6.04 6.19 -16.98
N PHE A 376 -5.61 5.75 -18.17
CA PHE A 376 -4.22 5.30 -18.39
C PHE A 376 -3.27 6.52 -18.53
N VAL A 377 -2.88 7.11 -17.41
CA VAL A 377 -1.88 8.20 -17.38
C VAL A 377 -0.46 7.67 -17.34
N VAL A 378 -0.28 6.47 -16.81
CA VAL A 378 1.00 5.77 -16.68
C VAL A 378 0.93 4.45 -17.45
N PRO A 379 1.95 4.09 -18.27
CA PRO A 379 1.97 2.80 -18.96
C PRO A 379 2.04 1.63 -17.98
N GLU A 380 1.18 0.63 -18.20
CA GLU A 380 1.15 -0.62 -17.47
C GLU A 380 1.45 -1.79 -18.42
N LEU A 381 2.57 -2.46 -18.24
CA LEU A 381 2.99 -3.62 -19.00
C LEU A 381 2.89 -4.86 -18.12
N LEU A 382 1.88 -5.69 -18.41
CA LEU A 382 1.47 -6.78 -17.53
C LEU A 382 1.68 -8.13 -18.20
N GLN A 383 2.07 -9.13 -17.43
CA GLN A 383 2.13 -10.53 -17.86
C GLN A 383 2.94 -10.73 -19.15
N ASP A 384 2.28 -11.05 -20.26
CA ASP A 384 2.93 -11.32 -21.54
C ASP A 384 3.44 -10.04 -22.24
N ASP A 385 2.84 -8.87 -21.95
CA ASP A 385 3.32 -7.57 -22.41
C ASP A 385 4.55 -7.07 -21.62
N ALA A 386 4.77 -7.61 -20.43
CA ALA A 386 5.91 -7.29 -19.58
C ALA A 386 7.20 -7.93 -20.08
N THR A 387 7.61 -7.65 -21.31
CA THR A 387 8.88 -8.13 -21.88
C THR A 387 10.02 -7.14 -21.62
N PRO A 388 11.30 -7.59 -21.56
CA PRO A 388 12.43 -6.67 -21.43
C PRO A 388 12.46 -5.60 -22.52
N ALA A 389 12.11 -5.95 -23.77
CA ALA A 389 12.09 -5.05 -24.89
C ALA A 389 11.01 -3.96 -24.73
N ASN A 390 9.77 -4.35 -24.39
CA ASN A 390 8.68 -3.40 -24.18
C ASN A 390 8.95 -2.45 -23.01
N LEU A 391 9.48 -2.99 -21.89
CA LEU A 391 9.83 -2.19 -20.71
C LEU A 391 10.98 -1.23 -21.03
N ALA A 392 12.02 -1.68 -21.73
CA ALA A 392 13.13 -0.83 -22.13
C ALA A 392 12.66 0.31 -23.07
N GLN A 393 11.83 0.00 -24.05
CA GLN A 393 11.27 1.01 -24.95
C GLN A 393 10.43 2.04 -24.19
N ALA A 394 9.56 1.61 -23.26
CA ALA A 394 8.75 2.51 -22.46
C ALA A 394 9.60 3.42 -21.56
N LEU A 395 10.66 2.88 -20.94
CA LEU A 395 11.61 3.66 -20.13
C LEU A 395 12.39 4.68 -20.96
N VAL A 396 12.89 4.29 -22.14
CA VAL A 396 13.62 5.19 -23.04
C VAL A 396 12.71 6.30 -23.54
N ASN A 397 11.46 5.98 -23.87
CA ASN A 397 10.47 6.98 -24.25
C ASN A 397 10.22 7.98 -23.11
N ALA A 398 10.00 7.48 -21.89
CA ALA A 398 9.81 8.33 -20.70
C ALA A 398 11.04 9.19 -20.36
N LEU A 399 12.25 8.73 -20.66
CA LEU A 399 13.48 9.51 -20.50
C LEU A 399 13.64 10.63 -21.55
N ARG A 400 13.30 10.35 -22.81
CA ARG A 400 13.59 11.24 -23.96
C ARG A 400 12.44 12.17 -24.28
N ASP A 401 11.21 11.72 -24.15
CA ASP A 401 10.02 12.46 -24.54
C ASP A 401 9.50 13.34 -23.40
N LYS A 402 9.66 14.66 -23.58
CA LYS A 402 9.18 15.67 -22.63
C LYS A 402 7.66 15.61 -22.45
N PHE A 403 6.92 15.37 -23.53
CA PHE A 403 5.46 15.30 -23.49
C PHE A 403 4.97 14.10 -22.65
N VAL A 404 5.63 12.95 -22.79
CA VAL A 404 5.34 11.77 -21.96
C VAL A 404 5.56 12.08 -20.47
N ARG A 405 6.66 12.78 -20.15
CA ARG A 405 6.96 13.16 -18.75
C ARG A 405 5.98 14.18 -18.17
N GLU A 406 5.57 15.16 -18.97
CA GLU A 406 4.65 16.23 -18.52
C GLU A 406 3.21 15.72 -18.38
N ARG A 407 2.85 14.66 -19.10
CA ARG A 407 1.53 14.04 -19.00
C ARG A 407 1.35 13.20 -17.74
N GLN A 408 2.39 12.57 -17.28
CA GLN A 408 2.39 11.73 -16.07
C GLN A 408 2.55 12.57 -14.81
#